data_e7bc9172b6b02679912323a4fb829934
#
_entry.id   e7bc9172b6b02679912323a4fb829934
#
_cell.length_a   1.000
_cell.length_b   1.000
_cell.length_c   1.000
_cell.angle_alpha   90.00
_cell.angle_beta   90.00
_cell.angle_gamma   90.00
#
_symmetry.space_group_name_H-M   'P 1'
#
loop_
_entity.id
_entity.type
_entity.pdbx_description
1 polymer ?
#
loop_
_entity_poly.entity_id
_entity_poly.type
_entity_poly.pdbx_seq_one_letter_code
_entity_poly.pdbx_strand_id
1 'polypeptide(L)'
;MNKAIIQVVICSCLILAAACGKEEEEPTSATPEMQATGTIVAMGDSLTEGLGVSEENTYPVLLQKALRDKGYDYRVVNAGISAETSSGARSRMEWVLRLKPDIIILETGANDGLRGLDPELIRRNIREMVDAFTAKGIVVVLAGMKMFPNLGPAYSKMFADVYTDVGGDNDVILIPFFLEGVAGVPKMNQSD
;
A
#
# COMPACT_ATOMS: atom_id res chain seq x y z
N MET A 1 -61.01 -39.08 33.82
CA MET A 1 -59.76 -39.01 33.05
C MET A 1 -58.63 -39.29 34.00
N ASN A 2 -57.94 -40.39 33.80
CA ASN A 2 -57.16 -41.08 34.83
C ASN A 2 -55.82 -40.38 35.12
N LYS A 3 -55.56 -40.16 36.40
CA LYS A 3 -54.30 -39.63 36.94
C LYS A 3 -53.08 -40.55 36.71
N ALA A 4 -53.27 -41.71 36.11
CA ALA A 4 -52.20 -42.71 35.85
C ALA A 4 -51.41 -42.50 34.55
N ILE A 5 -51.85 -41.60 33.65
CA ILE A 5 -51.17 -41.37 32.34
C ILE A 5 -50.13 -40.25 32.44
N ILE A 6 -50.19 -39.39 33.49
CA ILE A 6 -49.28 -38.25 33.64
C ILE A 6 -47.92 -38.69 34.25
N GLN A 7 -47.87 -39.81 34.93
CA GLN A 7 -46.67 -40.23 35.69
C GLN A 7 -45.65 -41.03 34.85
N VAL A 8 -46.04 -41.53 33.68
CA VAL A 8 -45.15 -42.31 32.80
C VAL A 8 -44.34 -41.41 31.83
N VAL A 9 -44.81 -40.15 31.59
CA VAL A 9 -44.11 -39.25 30.65
C VAL A 9 -42.96 -38.45 31.34
N ILE A 10 -42.93 -38.37 32.68
CA ILE A 10 -41.91 -37.63 33.44
C ILE A 10 -40.65 -38.48 33.72
N CYS A 11 -40.70 -39.80 33.60
CA CYS A 11 -39.55 -40.66 33.92
C CYS A 11 -38.68 -40.99 32.72
N SER A 12 -39.04 -40.58 31.48
CA SER A 12 -38.27 -40.90 30.26
C SER A 12 -37.38 -39.76 29.75
N CYS A 13 -37.36 -38.60 30.41
CA CYS A 13 -36.55 -37.43 30.00
C CYS A 13 -35.27 -37.18 30.83
N LEU A 14 -34.85 -38.13 31.68
CA LEU A 14 -33.75 -37.91 32.62
C LEU A 14 -32.47 -38.75 32.37
N ILE A 15 -32.32 -39.36 31.19
CA ILE A 15 -31.11 -40.15 30.86
C ILE A 15 -30.46 -39.72 29.54
N LEU A 16 -30.45 -38.44 29.23
CA LEU A 16 -29.71 -37.93 28.05
C LEU A 16 -28.92 -36.62 28.36
N ALA A 17 -28.27 -36.61 29.50
CA ALA A 17 -27.40 -35.48 29.86
C ALA A 17 -26.08 -35.95 30.48
N ALA A 18 -25.26 -36.70 29.74
CA ALA A 18 -23.87 -36.97 30.12
C ALA A 18 -23.06 -37.42 28.91
N ALA A 19 -22.88 -36.57 27.92
CA ALA A 19 -21.81 -36.68 26.93
C ALA A 19 -21.47 -35.28 26.42
N CYS A 20 -21.10 -34.32 27.30
CA CYS A 20 -20.25 -33.22 26.92
C CYS A 20 -18.82 -33.73 26.88
N GLY A 21 -18.39 -34.18 25.72
CA GLY A 21 -16.98 -34.30 25.40
C GLY A 21 -16.36 -32.91 25.55
N LYS A 22 -15.39 -32.76 26.45
CA LYS A 22 -14.45 -31.67 26.39
C LYS A 22 -13.73 -31.80 25.06
N GLU A 23 -14.06 -30.96 24.09
CA GLU A 23 -13.11 -30.61 23.02
C GLU A 23 -11.92 -29.97 23.75
N GLU A 24 -10.82 -30.69 23.82
CA GLU A 24 -9.52 -30.11 24.11
C GLU A 24 -9.23 -29.18 22.91
N GLU A 25 -9.41 -27.87 23.11
CA GLU A 25 -8.83 -26.87 22.22
C GLU A 25 -7.32 -27.12 22.21
N GLU A 26 -6.82 -27.71 21.11
CA GLU A 26 -5.39 -27.71 20.84
C GLU A 26 -4.93 -26.25 20.92
N PRO A 27 -3.86 -25.93 21.69
CA PRO A 27 -3.34 -24.58 21.71
C PRO A 27 -2.84 -24.27 20.30
N THR A 28 -3.61 -23.45 19.57
CA THR A 28 -3.15 -22.84 18.33
C THR A 28 -1.85 -22.12 18.69
N SER A 29 -0.74 -22.72 18.29
CA SER A 29 0.59 -22.13 18.39
C SER A 29 0.59 -20.90 17.47
N ALA A 30 0.04 -19.81 17.96
CA ALA A 30 0.26 -18.50 17.38
C ALA A 30 1.76 -18.23 17.51
N THR A 31 2.49 -18.43 16.43
CA THR A 31 3.86 -17.89 16.30
C THR A 31 3.77 -16.44 16.75
N PRO A 32 4.58 -15.97 17.69
CA PRO A 32 4.54 -14.58 18.11
C PRO A 32 4.72 -13.72 16.83
N GLU A 33 3.68 -13.00 16.44
CA GLU A 33 3.81 -11.99 15.41
C GLU A 33 4.84 -10.99 15.94
N MET A 34 6.05 -11.07 15.44
CA MET A 34 7.10 -10.09 15.75
C MET A 34 6.52 -8.74 15.36
N GLN A 35 6.31 -7.85 16.34
CA GLN A 35 5.78 -6.52 16.09
C GLN A 35 6.77 -5.80 15.20
N ALA A 36 6.36 -5.46 13.98
CA ALA A 36 7.18 -4.71 13.05
C ALA A 36 7.65 -3.39 13.70
N THR A 37 8.89 -3.03 13.46
CA THR A 37 9.52 -1.80 13.99
C THR A 37 8.77 -0.54 13.52
N GLY A 38 8.09 -0.63 12.35
CA GLY A 38 7.32 0.47 11.79
C GLY A 38 6.55 0.05 10.54
N THR A 39 5.81 1.00 9.99
CA THR A 39 4.99 0.81 8.79
C THR A 39 5.47 1.71 7.65
N ILE A 40 5.76 1.12 6.51
CA ILE A 40 6.00 1.81 5.25
C ILE A 40 4.72 1.68 4.42
N VAL A 41 4.16 2.79 3.95
CA VAL A 41 3.05 2.76 2.98
C VAL A 41 3.58 3.12 1.61
N ALA A 42 3.49 2.19 0.68
CA ALA A 42 3.75 2.43 -0.74
C ALA A 42 2.46 2.98 -1.38
N MET A 43 2.38 4.27 -1.53
CA MET A 43 1.26 4.99 -2.13
C MET A 43 1.58 5.34 -3.57
N GLY A 44 0.82 4.80 -4.51
CA GLY A 44 1.12 5.01 -5.93
C GLY A 44 0.03 4.52 -6.88
N ASP A 45 0.40 4.42 -8.14
CA ASP A 45 -0.48 3.99 -9.21
C ASP A 45 -0.34 2.49 -9.57
N SER A 46 -0.45 2.14 -10.85
CA SER A 46 -0.32 0.75 -11.32
C SER A 46 1.06 0.14 -11.10
N LEU A 47 2.10 0.95 -11.04
CA LEU A 47 3.46 0.47 -10.73
C LEU A 47 3.55 -0.01 -9.29
N THR A 48 2.90 0.69 -8.39
CA THR A 48 2.83 0.32 -6.96
C THR A 48 1.84 -0.82 -6.73
N GLU A 49 0.66 -0.78 -7.38
CA GLU A 49 -0.33 -1.87 -7.29
C GLU A 49 0.25 -3.19 -7.77
N GLY A 50 1.09 -3.15 -8.82
CA GLY A 50 1.68 -4.33 -9.45
C GLY A 50 0.86 -4.86 -10.62
N LEU A 51 0.31 -3.97 -11.43
CA LEU A 51 -0.46 -4.34 -12.62
C LEU A 51 0.34 -5.25 -13.53
N GLY A 52 -0.22 -6.42 -13.84
CA GLY A 52 0.41 -7.40 -14.74
C GLY A 52 1.47 -8.30 -14.11
N VAL A 53 1.74 -8.17 -12.80
CA VAL A 53 2.62 -9.09 -12.06
C VAL A 53 1.86 -9.76 -10.91
N SER A 54 2.33 -10.95 -10.47
CA SER A 54 1.75 -11.60 -9.30
C SER A 54 2.09 -10.84 -8.02
N GLU A 55 1.25 -10.95 -7.00
CA GLU A 55 1.36 -10.19 -5.75
C GLU A 55 2.75 -10.29 -5.12
N GLU A 56 3.31 -11.51 -5.06
CA GLU A 56 4.63 -11.78 -4.48
C GLU A 56 5.79 -11.12 -5.22
N ASN A 57 5.57 -10.68 -6.47
CA ASN A 57 6.55 -10.02 -7.33
C ASN A 57 6.36 -8.49 -7.39
N THR A 58 5.38 -7.96 -6.68
CA THR A 58 5.20 -6.50 -6.58
C THR A 58 6.34 -5.87 -5.80
N TYR A 59 6.75 -4.65 -6.19
CA TYR A 59 7.89 -4.03 -5.51
C TYR A 59 7.67 -3.81 -3.99
N PRO A 60 6.45 -3.53 -3.47
CA PRO A 60 6.26 -3.41 -2.04
C PRO A 60 6.55 -4.70 -1.28
N VAL A 61 6.15 -5.86 -1.83
CA VAL A 61 6.44 -7.18 -1.23
C VAL A 61 7.93 -7.47 -1.30
N LEU A 62 8.57 -7.22 -2.43
CA LEU A 62 10.03 -7.40 -2.60
C LEU A 62 10.82 -6.47 -1.69
N LEU A 63 10.36 -5.23 -1.49
CA LEU A 63 10.97 -4.28 -0.57
C LEU A 63 10.90 -4.79 0.88
N GLN A 64 9.73 -5.26 1.31
CA GLN A 64 9.58 -5.83 2.66
C GLN A 64 10.54 -6.99 2.88
N LYS A 65 10.65 -7.90 1.91
CA LYS A 65 11.59 -9.01 1.97
C LYS A 65 13.04 -8.50 2.06
N ALA A 66 13.44 -7.58 1.19
CA ALA A 66 14.80 -7.04 1.17
C ALA A 66 15.16 -6.30 2.48
N LEU A 67 14.19 -5.62 3.11
CA LEU A 67 14.39 -4.99 4.41
C LEU A 67 14.60 -6.04 5.51
N ARG A 68 13.78 -7.08 5.54
CA ARG A 68 13.93 -8.19 6.52
C ARG A 68 15.25 -8.92 6.36
N ASP A 69 15.68 -9.20 5.13
CA ASP A 69 16.98 -9.83 4.84
C ASP A 69 18.17 -8.99 5.35
N LYS A 70 17.96 -7.68 5.53
CA LYS A 70 18.94 -6.74 6.10
C LYS A 70 18.75 -6.49 7.61
N GLY A 71 17.78 -7.15 8.25
CA GLY A 71 17.50 -7.01 9.68
C GLY A 71 16.57 -5.85 10.05
N TYR A 72 15.92 -5.23 9.07
CA TYR A 72 14.91 -4.19 9.29
C TYR A 72 13.51 -4.79 9.24
N ASP A 73 12.83 -4.87 10.37
CA ASP A 73 11.48 -5.43 10.44
C ASP A 73 10.41 -4.34 10.26
N TYR A 74 10.22 -3.92 9.00
CA TYR A 74 9.13 -3.02 8.61
C TYR A 74 8.00 -3.81 7.94
N ARG A 75 6.77 -3.42 8.26
CA ARG A 75 5.60 -3.82 7.46
C ARG A 75 5.47 -2.88 6.28
N VAL A 76 5.45 -3.41 5.06
CA VAL A 76 5.20 -2.61 3.85
C VAL A 76 3.77 -2.85 3.37
N VAL A 77 2.97 -1.78 3.32
CA VAL A 77 1.58 -1.81 2.86
C VAL A 77 1.53 -1.33 1.42
N ASN A 78 1.05 -2.17 0.53
CA ASN A 78 0.75 -1.77 -0.84
C ASN A 78 -0.54 -0.96 -0.86
N ALA A 79 -0.46 0.30 -1.23
CA ALA A 79 -1.55 1.24 -1.41
C ALA A 79 -1.56 1.82 -2.84
N GLY A 80 -1.20 1.01 -3.83
CA GLY A 80 -1.30 1.35 -5.26
C GLY A 80 -2.73 1.26 -5.76
N ILE A 81 -3.09 2.12 -6.71
CA ILE A 81 -4.37 2.10 -7.43
C ILE A 81 -4.11 2.39 -8.90
N SER A 82 -4.37 1.39 -9.76
CA SER A 82 -4.15 1.53 -11.20
C SER A 82 -4.86 2.72 -11.81
N ALA A 83 -4.17 3.38 -12.74
CA ALA A 83 -4.62 4.55 -13.47
C ALA A 83 -4.88 5.81 -12.59
N GLU A 84 -4.47 5.79 -11.33
CA GLU A 84 -4.63 6.93 -10.43
C GLU A 84 -3.77 8.12 -10.87
N THR A 85 -4.33 9.32 -10.82
CA THR A 85 -3.62 10.59 -11.03
C THR A 85 -3.19 11.19 -9.69
N SER A 86 -2.35 12.22 -9.74
CA SER A 86 -1.96 13.00 -8.55
C SER A 86 -3.17 13.57 -7.81
N SER A 87 -4.23 13.96 -8.52
CA SER A 87 -5.49 14.41 -7.91
C SER A 87 -6.23 13.28 -7.20
N GLY A 88 -6.23 12.07 -7.76
CA GLY A 88 -6.78 10.88 -7.13
C GLY A 88 -6.01 10.53 -5.86
N ALA A 89 -4.68 10.45 -5.96
CA ALA A 89 -3.79 10.20 -4.83
C ALA A 89 -4.04 11.20 -3.69
N ARG A 90 -4.07 12.50 -3.99
CA ARG A 90 -4.36 13.55 -3.01
C ARG A 90 -5.72 13.36 -2.33
N SER A 91 -6.75 12.96 -3.06
CA SER A 91 -8.10 12.79 -2.52
C SER A 91 -8.21 11.71 -1.43
N ARG A 92 -7.32 10.71 -1.45
CA ARG A 92 -7.29 9.62 -0.45
C ARG A 92 -6.19 9.73 0.60
N MET A 93 -5.50 10.86 0.67
CA MET A 93 -4.43 11.12 1.62
C MET A 93 -4.84 10.80 3.08
N GLU A 94 -6.03 11.23 3.49
CA GLU A 94 -6.56 10.95 4.83
C GLU A 94 -6.77 9.44 5.09
N TRP A 95 -7.10 8.67 4.05
CA TRP A 95 -7.17 7.22 4.18
C TRP A 95 -5.79 6.62 4.41
N VAL A 96 -4.77 7.07 3.68
CA VAL A 96 -3.37 6.64 3.85
C VAL A 96 -2.89 6.96 5.27
N LEU A 97 -3.19 8.14 5.79
CA LEU A 97 -2.83 8.53 7.16
C LEU A 97 -3.44 7.62 8.24
N ARG A 98 -4.63 7.05 8.00
CA ARG A 98 -5.23 6.07 8.93
C ARG A 98 -4.46 4.75 9.04
N LEU A 99 -3.60 4.44 8.07
CA LEU A 99 -2.68 3.29 8.12
C LEU A 99 -1.52 3.51 9.09
N LYS A 100 -1.38 4.73 9.64
CA LYS A 100 -0.33 5.15 10.58
C LYS A 100 1.08 4.86 10.04
N PRO A 101 1.43 5.41 8.87
CA PRO A 101 2.76 5.22 8.30
C PRO A 101 3.83 5.95 9.10
N ASP A 102 5.00 5.33 9.25
CA ASP A 102 6.24 5.98 9.67
C ASP A 102 6.97 6.53 8.44
N ILE A 103 6.85 5.83 7.31
CA ILE A 103 7.45 6.19 6.03
C ILE A 103 6.38 6.06 4.93
N ILE A 104 6.33 7.03 4.03
CA ILE A 104 5.54 6.95 2.79
C ILE A 104 6.47 6.96 1.59
N ILE A 105 6.34 5.96 0.73
CA ILE A 105 6.88 6.01 -0.64
C ILE A 105 5.76 6.58 -1.50
N LEU A 106 5.92 7.83 -1.95
CA LEU A 106 4.95 8.52 -2.79
C LEU A 106 5.36 8.41 -4.26
N GLU A 107 4.70 7.52 -4.98
CA GLU A 107 4.86 7.29 -6.42
C GLU A 107 3.56 7.74 -7.10
N THR A 108 3.57 8.86 -7.83
CA THR A 108 2.37 9.41 -8.48
C THR A 108 2.72 10.41 -9.56
N GLY A 109 1.77 10.69 -10.44
CA GLY A 109 1.90 11.69 -11.50
C GLY A 109 2.19 11.12 -12.88
N ALA A 110 2.58 9.84 -13.01
CA ALA A 110 2.82 9.23 -14.31
C ALA A 110 1.54 9.27 -15.19
N ASN A 111 0.38 8.96 -14.61
CA ASN A 111 -0.90 9.02 -15.31
C ASN A 111 -1.33 10.44 -15.70
N ASP A 112 -0.95 11.44 -14.91
CA ASP A 112 -1.12 12.85 -15.27
C ASP A 112 -0.30 13.18 -16.50
N GLY A 113 0.97 12.80 -16.50
CA GLY A 113 1.90 13.00 -17.62
C GLY A 113 1.43 12.32 -18.89
N LEU A 114 0.99 11.05 -18.81
CA LEU A 114 0.44 10.32 -19.96
C LEU A 114 -0.82 10.97 -20.56
N ARG A 115 -1.59 11.66 -19.74
CA ARG A 115 -2.81 12.39 -20.14
C ARG A 115 -2.54 13.84 -20.53
N GLY A 116 -1.28 14.29 -20.46
CA GLY A 116 -0.90 15.67 -20.79
C GLY A 116 -1.48 16.72 -19.84
N LEU A 117 -1.72 16.36 -18.57
CA LEU A 117 -2.24 17.31 -17.58
C LEU A 117 -1.18 18.37 -17.25
N ASP A 118 -1.65 19.53 -16.79
CA ASP A 118 -0.79 20.67 -16.43
C ASP A 118 0.23 20.26 -15.33
N PRO A 119 1.56 20.38 -15.59
CA PRO A 119 2.58 20.09 -14.60
C PRO A 119 2.44 20.91 -13.30
N GLU A 120 1.88 22.11 -13.36
CA GLU A 120 1.62 22.93 -12.17
C GLU A 120 0.51 22.34 -11.29
N LEU A 121 -0.48 21.69 -11.87
CA LEU A 121 -1.49 20.93 -11.11
C LEU A 121 -0.82 19.75 -10.38
N ILE A 122 0.03 19.01 -11.09
CA ILE A 122 0.76 17.86 -10.54
C ILE A 122 1.63 18.32 -9.37
N ARG A 123 2.39 19.41 -9.56
CA ARG A 123 3.26 20.01 -8.53
C ARG A 123 2.49 20.37 -7.27
N ARG A 124 1.36 21.07 -7.43
CA ARG A 124 0.50 21.44 -6.29
C ARG A 124 0.01 20.21 -5.53
N ASN A 125 -0.49 19.20 -6.24
CA ASN A 125 -1.00 17.99 -5.60
C ASN A 125 0.08 17.24 -4.82
N ILE A 126 1.27 17.06 -5.42
CA ILE A 126 2.39 16.38 -4.77
C ILE A 126 2.88 17.20 -3.57
N ARG A 127 3.02 18.53 -3.72
CA ARG A 127 3.42 19.43 -2.65
C ARG A 127 2.46 19.33 -1.46
N GLU A 128 1.15 19.44 -1.68
CA GLU A 128 0.15 19.34 -0.62
C GLU A 128 0.23 18.00 0.13
N MET A 129 0.46 16.88 -0.57
CA MET A 129 0.63 15.58 0.07
C MET A 129 1.91 15.50 0.89
N VAL A 130 3.03 15.96 0.33
CA VAL A 130 4.33 15.98 1.02
C VAL A 130 4.25 16.82 2.29
N ASP A 131 3.72 18.05 2.18
CA ASP A 131 3.57 18.97 3.32
C ASP A 131 2.69 18.37 4.43
N ALA A 132 1.59 17.73 4.04
CA ALA A 132 0.69 17.09 5.00
C ALA A 132 1.30 15.88 5.71
N PHE A 133 2.15 15.10 5.04
CA PHE A 133 2.82 13.94 5.62
C PHE A 133 3.99 14.38 6.52
N THR A 134 4.84 15.28 6.04
CA THR A 134 5.99 15.78 6.81
C THR A 134 5.57 16.57 8.04
N ALA A 135 4.47 17.34 7.97
CA ALA A 135 3.88 18.02 9.13
C ALA A 135 3.43 17.06 10.24
N LYS A 136 3.23 15.78 9.93
CA LYS A 136 2.91 14.72 10.90
C LYS A 136 4.14 13.92 11.35
N GLY A 137 5.34 14.33 10.95
CA GLY A 137 6.60 13.65 11.26
C GLY A 137 6.83 12.38 10.45
N ILE A 138 6.08 12.17 9.36
CA ILE A 138 6.22 11.01 8.48
C ILE A 138 7.37 11.27 7.50
N VAL A 139 8.28 10.31 7.36
CA VAL A 139 9.35 10.38 6.35
C VAL A 139 8.76 10.15 4.97
N VAL A 140 9.00 11.07 4.04
CA VAL A 140 8.53 10.95 2.65
C VAL A 140 9.69 10.59 1.73
N VAL A 141 9.52 9.48 1.00
CA VAL A 141 10.36 9.09 -0.14
C VAL A 141 9.56 9.39 -1.40
N LEU A 142 9.90 10.48 -2.08
CA LEU A 142 9.26 10.89 -3.33
C LEU A 142 9.92 10.16 -4.52
N ALA A 143 9.12 9.37 -5.22
CA ALA A 143 9.55 8.64 -6.42
C ALA A 143 9.34 9.51 -7.68
N GLY A 144 10.41 10.10 -8.18
CA GLY A 144 10.39 10.94 -9.38
C GLY A 144 10.09 10.16 -10.65
N MET A 145 9.38 10.81 -11.57
CA MET A 145 9.00 10.26 -12.86
C MET A 145 9.51 11.11 -14.01
N LYS A 146 9.70 10.50 -15.17
CA LYS A 146 10.04 11.17 -16.43
C LYS A 146 9.03 10.79 -17.50
N MET A 147 8.74 11.72 -18.42
CA MET A 147 7.87 11.48 -19.55
C MET A 147 8.67 11.35 -20.83
N PHE A 148 8.16 10.52 -21.75
CA PHE A 148 8.65 10.48 -23.12
C PHE A 148 8.41 11.81 -23.82
N PRO A 149 9.26 12.22 -24.78
CA PRO A 149 9.14 13.54 -25.42
C PRO A 149 8.02 13.67 -26.45
N ASN A 150 7.03 12.76 -26.44
CA ASN A 150 5.87 12.77 -27.35
C ASN A 150 4.94 13.99 -27.16
N LEU A 151 4.93 14.61 -25.97
CA LEU A 151 4.24 15.88 -25.70
C LEU A 151 5.16 17.10 -25.86
N GLY A 152 6.33 16.90 -26.43
CA GLY A 152 7.35 17.92 -26.65
C GLY A 152 8.33 18.10 -25.49
N PRO A 153 9.55 18.59 -25.80
CA PRO A 153 10.63 18.66 -24.80
C PRO A 153 10.33 19.65 -23.67
N ALA A 154 9.57 20.71 -23.94
CA ALA A 154 9.18 21.67 -22.92
C ALA A 154 8.28 21.03 -21.86
N TYR A 155 7.28 20.27 -22.26
CA TYR A 155 6.40 19.55 -21.33
C TYR A 155 7.19 18.52 -20.53
N SER A 156 8.00 17.68 -21.19
CA SER A 156 8.80 16.65 -20.51
C SER A 156 9.75 17.25 -19.48
N LYS A 157 10.35 18.41 -19.77
CA LYS A 157 11.16 19.14 -18.79
C LYS A 157 10.33 19.64 -17.61
N MET A 158 9.22 20.36 -17.88
CA MET A 158 8.34 20.88 -16.81
C MET A 158 7.81 19.76 -15.92
N PHE A 159 7.48 18.60 -16.51
CA PHE A 159 7.03 17.43 -15.78
C PHE A 159 8.13 16.86 -14.85
N ALA A 160 9.37 16.73 -15.34
CA ALA A 160 10.49 16.27 -14.54
C ALA A 160 10.85 17.28 -13.42
N ASP A 161 10.78 18.58 -13.70
CA ASP A 161 11.04 19.66 -12.74
C ASP A 161 10.08 19.61 -11.54
N VAL A 162 8.84 19.07 -11.69
CA VAL A 162 7.90 18.88 -10.58
C VAL A 162 8.55 18.15 -9.41
N TYR A 163 9.22 17.05 -9.69
CA TYR A 163 9.80 16.19 -8.64
C TYR A 163 11.04 16.79 -8.03
N THR A 164 11.88 17.45 -8.84
CA THR A 164 13.09 18.12 -8.33
C THR A 164 12.74 19.34 -7.49
N ASP A 165 11.69 20.07 -7.86
CA ASP A 165 11.24 21.26 -7.11
C ASP A 165 10.57 20.88 -5.78
N VAL A 166 9.78 19.78 -5.77
CA VAL A 166 9.17 19.30 -4.52
C VAL A 166 10.17 18.53 -3.66
N GLY A 167 11.02 17.73 -4.27
CA GLY A 167 12.03 16.93 -3.59
C GLY A 167 13.27 17.72 -3.17
N GLY A 168 13.39 19.00 -3.55
CA GLY A 168 14.49 19.88 -3.15
C GLY A 168 14.41 20.34 -1.69
N ASP A 169 13.31 20.10 -0.99
CA ASP A 169 13.16 20.38 0.41
C ASP A 169 13.93 19.35 1.25
N ASN A 170 14.59 19.81 2.33
CA ASN A 170 15.47 18.98 3.16
C ASN A 170 14.76 17.81 3.88
N ASP A 171 13.42 17.85 3.96
CA ASP A 171 12.63 16.85 4.66
C ASP A 171 12.10 15.74 3.74
N VAL A 172 12.52 15.72 2.46
CA VAL A 172 12.07 14.76 1.45
C VAL A 172 13.26 13.98 0.89
N ILE A 173 13.13 12.66 0.86
CA ILE A 173 14.10 11.80 0.19
C ILE A 173 13.64 11.63 -1.27
N LEU A 174 14.37 12.22 -2.23
CA LEU A 174 14.03 12.12 -3.63
C LEU A 174 14.74 10.92 -4.29
N ILE A 175 13.97 10.04 -4.92
CA ILE A 175 14.46 9.12 -5.95
C ILE A 175 14.32 9.86 -7.29
N PRO A 176 15.41 10.27 -7.96
CA PRO A 176 15.31 11.17 -9.12
C PRO A 176 14.54 10.60 -10.30
N PHE A 177 14.60 9.27 -10.47
CA PHE A 177 13.81 8.54 -11.45
C PHE A 177 13.52 7.12 -10.95
N PHE A 178 12.26 6.84 -10.62
CA PHE A 178 11.86 5.56 -10.03
C PHE A 178 12.13 4.36 -10.95
N LEU A 179 11.97 4.55 -12.25
CA LEU A 179 12.21 3.50 -13.27
C LEU A 179 13.61 3.54 -13.87
N GLU A 180 14.60 4.09 -13.17
CA GLU A 180 16.00 4.11 -13.64
C GLU A 180 16.49 2.68 -13.92
N GLY A 181 17.03 2.47 -15.12
CA GLY A 181 17.53 1.16 -15.57
C GLY A 181 16.44 0.12 -15.94
N VAL A 182 15.16 0.49 -15.83
CA VAL A 182 14.01 -0.36 -16.18
C VAL A 182 13.28 0.19 -17.40
N ALA A 183 12.90 1.45 -17.38
CA ALA A 183 12.16 2.06 -18.47
C ALA A 183 12.93 1.99 -19.80
N GLY A 184 12.25 1.51 -20.86
CA GLY A 184 12.84 1.38 -22.19
C GLY A 184 13.81 0.19 -22.36
N VAL A 185 13.98 -0.66 -21.36
CA VAL A 185 14.75 -1.91 -21.47
C VAL A 185 13.81 -3.07 -21.81
N PRO A 186 13.78 -3.60 -23.07
CA PRO A 186 12.72 -4.51 -23.52
C PRO A 186 12.51 -5.75 -22.64
N LYS A 187 13.59 -6.32 -22.09
CA LYS A 187 13.53 -7.50 -21.22
C LYS A 187 12.99 -7.24 -19.82
N MET A 188 12.84 -5.97 -19.44
CA MET A 188 12.37 -5.54 -18.11
C MET A 188 10.98 -4.90 -18.15
N ASN A 189 10.39 -4.84 -19.34
CA ASN A 189 9.06 -4.28 -19.54
C ASN A 189 8.12 -5.36 -20.07
N GLN A 190 6.85 -5.22 -19.81
CA GLN A 190 5.79 -6.04 -20.39
C GLN A 190 5.70 -5.75 -21.90
N SER A 191 4.98 -6.60 -22.63
CA SER A 191 4.88 -6.50 -24.10
C SER A 191 3.88 -5.46 -24.61
N ASP A 192 3.22 -4.75 -23.74
CA ASP A 192 2.20 -3.73 -24.01
C ASP A 192 2.74 -2.31 -24.05
#